data_77c89364848d58a635656c2245c34bb5
#
_entry.id   77c89364848d58a635656c2245c34bb5
#
_cell.length_a   1.000
_cell.length_b   1.000
_cell.length_c   1.000
_cell.angle_alpha   90.00
_cell.angle_beta   90.00
_cell.angle_gamma   90.00
#
_symmetry.space_group_name_H-M   'P 1'
#
loop_
_entity.id
_entity.type
_entity.pdbx_description
1 polymer ?
#
loop_
_entity_poly.entity_id
_entity_poly.type
_entity_poly.pdbx_seq_one_letter_code
_entity_poly.pdbx_strand_id
1 'polypeptide(L)'
;EKLKDLYNEWTKRLKQINDDVKIYALEPDKMPLLSQNKIIENHKIEGIGDDFIPEIVDKKMIDKIILVNDDDSVNMSRKIALNLGIGVGISSGANMIASVLAKEENEGNIVTVFPDDNKKYLSTDLSKPIENNPLYVSNRIELLDYEFA
;
A
#
# COMPACT_ATOMS: atom_id res chain seq x y z
N GLU A 1 -18.72 1.42 -13.51
CA GLU A 1 -19.91 1.02 -12.74
C GLU A 1 -19.70 -0.34 -12.05
N LYS A 2 -19.36 -1.42 -12.78
CA LYS A 2 -19.15 -2.77 -12.21
C LYS A 2 -18.00 -2.87 -11.18
N LEU A 3 -16.92 -2.14 -11.33
CA LEU A 3 -15.78 -2.15 -10.38
C LEU A 3 -16.12 -1.43 -9.06
N LYS A 4 -16.90 -0.35 -9.14
CA LYS A 4 -17.41 0.39 -7.97
C LYS A 4 -18.30 -0.49 -7.11
N ASP A 5 -19.23 -1.19 -7.76
CA ASP A 5 -20.13 -2.11 -7.08
C ASP A 5 -19.36 -3.24 -6.41
N LEU A 6 -18.35 -3.80 -7.11
CA LEU A 6 -17.53 -4.89 -6.60
C LEU A 6 -16.73 -4.47 -5.34
N TYR A 7 -16.02 -3.33 -5.35
CA TYR A 7 -15.26 -2.83 -4.20
C TYR A 7 -16.15 -2.61 -2.97
N ASN A 8 -17.28 -1.91 -3.16
CA ASN A 8 -18.21 -1.64 -2.08
C ASN A 8 -18.92 -2.92 -1.59
N GLU A 9 -19.21 -3.88 -2.47
CA GLU A 9 -19.74 -5.19 -2.08
C GLU A 9 -18.74 -5.99 -1.25
N TRP A 10 -17.47 -6.05 -1.64
CA TRP A 10 -16.45 -6.77 -0.87
C TRP A 10 -16.31 -6.20 0.53
N THR A 11 -16.19 -4.89 0.66
CA THR A 11 -16.06 -4.23 1.97
C THR A 11 -17.31 -4.46 2.83
N LYS A 12 -18.50 -4.28 2.25
CA LYS A 12 -19.78 -4.60 2.93
C LYS A 12 -19.85 -6.05 3.35
N ARG A 13 -19.44 -6.97 2.46
CA ARG A 13 -19.49 -8.40 2.74
C ARG A 13 -18.53 -8.80 3.85
N LEU A 14 -17.32 -8.25 3.88
CA LEU A 14 -16.37 -8.49 4.96
C LEU A 14 -16.94 -8.02 6.31
N LYS A 15 -17.48 -6.81 6.38
CA LYS A 15 -18.11 -6.27 7.60
C LYS A 15 -19.38 -7.04 8.00
N GLN A 16 -20.12 -7.63 7.06
CA GLN A 16 -21.25 -8.52 7.39
C GLN A 16 -20.83 -9.86 7.99
N ILE A 17 -19.66 -10.37 7.61
CA ILE A 17 -19.11 -11.63 8.14
C ILE A 17 -18.47 -11.40 9.50
N ASN A 18 -17.79 -10.28 9.66
CA ASN A 18 -17.14 -9.88 10.90
C ASN A 18 -17.17 -8.35 11.03
N ASP A 19 -17.97 -7.85 11.97
CA ASP A 19 -18.11 -6.41 12.22
C ASP A 19 -16.81 -5.76 12.71
N ASP A 20 -15.89 -6.53 13.28
CA ASP A 20 -14.61 -6.05 13.79
C ASP A 20 -13.55 -5.86 12.67
N VAL A 21 -13.85 -6.27 11.43
CA VAL A 21 -12.93 -6.04 10.30
C VAL A 21 -12.71 -4.55 10.09
N LYS A 22 -11.46 -4.14 10.13
CA LYS A 22 -11.04 -2.77 9.84
C LYS A 22 -10.53 -2.65 8.42
N ILE A 23 -10.96 -1.59 7.75
CA ILE A 23 -10.57 -1.26 6.38
C ILE A 23 -9.59 -0.09 6.44
N TYR A 24 -8.36 -0.36 6.02
CA TYR A 24 -7.33 0.66 5.93
C TYR A 24 -7.10 1.02 4.48
N ALA A 25 -7.15 2.31 4.18
CA ALA A 25 -6.67 2.84 2.90
C ALA A 25 -5.25 3.36 3.07
N LEU A 26 -4.44 3.27 2.03
CA LEU A 26 -3.15 3.94 2.00
C LEU A 26 -3.14 5.01 0.90
N GLU A 27 -2.37 6.05 1.12
CA GLU A 27 -2.10 7.08 0.11
C GLU A 27 -0.66 7.59 0.22
N PRO A 28 -0.09 8.12 -0.86
CA PRO A 28 1.24 8.73 -0.83
C PRO A 28 1.27 9.96 0.10
N ASP A 29 2.33 10.10 0.89
CA ASP A 29 2.54 11.26 1.77
C ASP A 29 2.63 12.59 1.00
N LYS A 30 3.07 12.53 -0.27
CA LYS A 30 3.12 13.66 -1.21
C LYS A 30 1.77 14.05 -1.80
N MET A 31 0.79 13.14 -1.75
CA MET A 31 -0.55 13.38 -2.28
C MET A 31 -1.65 12.89 -1.32
N PRO A 32 -1.75 13.50 -0.12
CA PRO A 32 -2.70 13.10 0.92
C PRO A 32 -4.11 13.64 0.63
N LEU A 33 -4.69 13.22 -0.51
CA LEU A 33 -5.97 13.74 -0.99
C LEU A 33 -7.16 13.19 -0.18
N LEU A 34 -7.11 11.89 0.19
CA LEU A 34 -8.18 11.27 0.99
C LEU A 34 -8.21 11.82 2.42
N SER A 35 -7.05 11.93 3.07
CA SER A 35 -6.92 12.31 4.47
C SER A 35 -6.94 13.83 4.68
N GLN A 36 -6.28 14.60 3.81
CA GLN A 36 -6.04 16.02 4.02
C GLN A 36 -6.60 16.93 2.93
N ASN A 37 -7.17 16.37 1.86
CA ASN A 37 -7.64 17.11 0.68
C ASN A 37 -6.54 18.01 0.07
N LYS A 38 -5.31 17.48 -0.03
CA LYS A 38 -4.13 18.21 -0.51
C LYS A 38 -3.37 17.43 -1.57
N ILE A 39 -2.78 18.14 -2.50
CA ILE A 39 -1.76 17.69 -3.43
C ILE A 39 -0.52 18.53 -3.12
N ILE A 40 0.56 17.89 -2.69
CA ILE A 40 1.81 18.57 -2.32
C ILE A 40 2.78 18.53 -3.49
N GLU A 41 3.04 17.32 -4.00
CA GLU A 41 3.90 17.09 -5.17
C GLU A 41 3.60 15.74 -5.82
N ASN A 42 4.18 15.50 -6.99
CA ASN A 42 4.08 14.19 -7.64
C ASN A 42 4.82 13.12 -6.84
N HIS A 43 4.28 11.92 -6.85
CA HIS A 43 4.86 10.74 -6.20
C HIS A 43 5.23 9.65 -7.24
N LYS A 44 5.97 8.62 -6.78
CA LYS A 44 6.49 7.53 -7.62
C LYS A 44 5.65 6.26 -7.59
N ILE A 45 4.59 6.21 -6.78
CA ILE A 45 3.77 5.01 -6.60
C ILE A 45 2.68 4.99 -7.66
N GLU A 46 2.91 4.28 -8.76
CA GLU A 46 1.91 4.15 -9.82
C GLU A 46 0.71 3.33 -9.37
N GLY A 47 -0.47 3.71 -9.85
CA GLY A 47 -1.74 3.00 -9.61
C GLY A 47 -2.47 3.38 -8.33
N ILE A 48 -1.93 4.33 -7.56
CA ILE A 48 -2.59 4.94 -6.40
C ILE A 48 -2.31 6.44 -6.38
N GLY A 49 -3.12 7.21 -5.64
CA GLY A 49 -2.87 8.63 -5.43
C GLY A 49 -3.03 9.46 -6.70
N ASP A 50 -4.13 9.27 -7.43
CA ASP A 50 -4.51 10.16 -8.53
C ASP A 50 -4.83 11.58 -7.97
N ASP A 51 -4.84 12.59 -8.85
CA ASP A 51 -5.16 13.98 -8.52
C ASP A 51 -6.65 14.21 -8.23
N PHE A 52 -7.43 13.14 -8.20
CA PHE A 52 -8.85 13.13 -7.83
C PHE A 52 -9.17 11.91 -6.94
N ILE A 53 -10.25 12.01 -6.17
CA ILE A 53 -10.78 10.88 -5.41
C ILE A 53 -11.73 10.12 -6.33
N PRO A 54 -11.42 8.84 -6.67
CA PRO A 54 -12.30 8.04 -7.50
C PRO A 54 -13.70 7.93 -6.89
N GLU A 55 -14.75 8.02 -7.71
CA GLU A 55 -16.15 7.88 -7.24
C GLU A 55 -16.45 6.53 -6.58
N ILE A 56 -15.59 5.52 -6.84
CA ILE A 56 -15.69 4.20 -6.20
C ILE A 56 -15.40 4.26 -4.70
N VAL A 57 -14.64 5.26 -4.23
CA VAL A 57 -14.21 5.36 -2.84
C VAL A 57 -15.34 5.89 -1.97
N ASP A 58 -15.89 5.02 -1.12
CA ASP A 58 -16.78 5.44 -0.03
C ASP A 58 -15.95 5.66 1.24
N LYS A 59 -15.64 6.91 1.54
CA LYS A 59 -14.84 7.28 2.73
C LYS A 59 -15.44 6.80 4.06
N LYS A 60 -16.77 6.55 4.12
CA LYS A 60 -17.44 6.06 5.32
C LYS A 60 -17.08 4.61 5.64
N MET A 61 -16.55 3.89 4.67
CA MET A 61 -16.16 2.49 4.84
C MET A 61 -14.68 2.34 5.23
N ILE A 62 -13.91 3.43 5.23
CA ILE A 62 -12.50 3.45 5.59
C ILE A 62 -12.39 3.79 7.07
N ASP A 63 -11.82 2.87 7.85
CA ASP A 63 -11.61 3.07 9.27
C ASP A 63 -10.36 3.90 9.56
N LYS A 64 -9.33 3.79 8.71
CA LYS A 64 -8.09 4.59 8.82
C LYS A 64 -7.42 4.78 7.46
N ILE A 65 -6.69 5.90 7.33
CA ILE A 65 -5.83 6.17 6.17
C ILE A 65 -4.38 6.19 6.66
N ILE A 66 -3.50 5.46 5.96
CA ILE A 66 -2.07 5.37 6.25
C ILE A 66 -1.32 6.10 5.14
N LEU A 67 -0.47 7.05 5.53
CA LEU A 67 0.42 7.74 4.62
C LEU A 67 1.70 6.93 4.43
N VAL A 68 2.15 6.75 3.20
CA VAL A 68 3.39 6.05 2.87
C VAL A 68 4.30 6.93 2.01
N ASN A 69 5.59 6.87 2.29
CA ASN A 69 6.59 7.55 1.51
C ASN A 69 6.93 6.75 0.24
N ASP A 70 7.09 7.42 -0.89
CA ASP A 70 7.32 6.76 -2.18
C ASP A 70 8.72 6.14 -2.30
N ASP A 71 9.78 6.79 -1.82
CA ASP A 71 11.12 6.22 -1.82
C ASP A 71 11.23 5.01 -0.87
N ASP A 72 10.57 5.07 0.27
CA ASP A 72 10.45 3.94 1.20
C ASP A 72 9.68 2.77 0.55
N SER A 73 8.63 3.07 -0.20
CA SER A 73 7.85 2.07 -0.96
C SER A 73 8.70 1.37 -2.04
N VAL A 74 9.54 2.12 -2.75
CA VAL A 74 10.51 1.56 -3.71
C VAL A 74 11.52 0.67 -2.98
N ASN A 75 12.07 1.13 -1.85
CA ASN A 75 13.01 0.34 -1.04
C ASN A 75 12.38 -0.97 -0.56
N MET A 76 11.13 -0.93 -0.11
CA MET A 76 10.42 -2.12 0.36
C MET A 76 10.18 -3.12 -0.77
N SER A 77 9.76 -2.67 -1.97
CA SER A 77 9.63 -3.54 -3.13
C SER A 77 10.93 -4.26 -3.50
N ARG A 78 12.03 -3.52 -3.46
CA ARG A 78 13.38 -4.09 -3.71
C ARG A 78 13.77 -5.10 -2.64
N LYS A 79 13.46 -4.80 -1.38
CA LYS A 79 13.75 -5.68 -0.25
C LYS A 79 12.99 -7.00 -0.36
N ILE A 80 11.71 -6.95 -0.75
CA ILE A 80 10.90 -8.14 -1.02
C ILE A 80 11.54 -8.98 -2.14
N ALA A 81 11.93 -8.33 -3.24
CA ALA A 81 12.56 -9.03 -4.36
C ALA A 81 13.90 -9.68 -3.98
N LEU A 82 14.75 -8.96 -3.23
CA LEU A 82 16.09 -9.44 -2.86
C LEU A 82 16.05 -10.52 -1.79
N ASN A 83 15.17 -10.42 -0.80
CA ASN A 83 15.16 -11.32 0.35
C ASN A 83 14.27 -12.55 0.12
N LEU A 84 13.16 -12.37 -0.59
CA LEU A 84 12.19 -13.45 -0.81
C LEU A 84 12.15 -13.96 -2.26
N GLY A 85 12.87 -13.34 -3.18
CA GLY A 85 12.82 -13.72 -4.60
C GLY A 85 11.51 -13.34 -5.31
N ILE A 86 10.65 -12.52 -4.69
CA ILE A 86 9.35 -12.14 -5.22
C ILE A 86 9.44 -10.74 -5.83
N GLY A 87 9.44 -10.67 -7.16
CA GLY A 87 9.48 -9.40 -7.88
C GLY A 87 8.12 -8.71 -7.90
N VAL A 88 7.95 -7.67 -7.08
CA VAL A 88 6.70 -6.91 -6.93
C VAL A 88 6.83 -5.47 -7.38
N GLY A 89 5.71 -4.82 -7.75
CA GLY A 89 5.66 -3.40 -8.09
C GLY A 89 5.78 -2.47 -6.88
N ILE A 90 5.94 -1.17 -7.13
CA ILE A 90 6.17 -0.15 -6.09
C ILE A 90 4.96 -0.05 -5.15
N SER A 91 3.74 -0.13 -5.67
CA SER A 91 2.51 -0.13 -4.86
C SER A 91 2.43 -1.32 -3.90
N SER A 92 3.03 -2.46 -4.28
CA SER A 92 3.14 -3.63 -3.39
C SER A 92 4.07 -3.35 -2.20
N GLY A 93 5.16 -2.62 -2.43
CA GLY A 93 6.04 -2.13 -1.35
C GLY A 93 5.31 -1.20 -0.41
N ALA A 94 4.52 -0.26 -0.96
CA ALA A 94 3.65 0.62 -0.18
C ALA A 94 2.65 -0.17 0.67
N ASN A 95 1.99 -1.17 0.07
CA ASN A 95 1.04 -2.06 0.74
C ASN A 95 1.70 -2.86 1.88
N MET A 96 2.93 -3.33 1.68
CA MET A 96 3.68 -4.02 2.74
C MET A 96 3.99 -3.09 3.91
N ILE A 97 4.47 -1.87 3.65
CA ILE A 97 4.71 -0.86 4.70
C ILE A 97 3.42 -0.57 5.47
N ALA A 98 2.33 -0.28 4.75
CA ALA A 98 1.04 0.01 5.37
C ALA A 98 0.53 -1.18 6.21
N SER A 99 0.76 -2.42 5.75
CA SER A 99 0.40 -3.63 6.49
C SER A 99 1.17 -3.76 7.80
N VAL A 100 2.45 -3.46 7.81
CA VAL A 100 3.26 -3.47 9.04
C VAL A 100 2.78 -2.39 10.02
N LEU A 101 2.54 -1.16 9.53
CA LEU A 101 2.00 -0.07 10.35
C LEU A 101 0.61 -0.40 10.91
N ALA A 102 -0.25 -1.03 10.10
CA ALA A 102 -1.55 -1.50 10.57
C ALA A 102 -1.43 -2.60 11.63
N LYS A 103 -0.45 -3.51 11.48
CA LYS A 103 -0.20 -4.60 12.43
C LYS A 103 0.28 -4.09 13.79
N GLU A 104 1.06 -3.03 13.83
CA GLU A 104 1.52 -2.42 15.09
C GLU A 104 0.37 -1.93 15.99
N GLU A 105 -0.77 -1.63 15.39
CA GLU A 105 -1.96 -1.12 16.09
C GLU A 105 -3.05 -2.20 16.28
N ASN A 106 -2.87 -3.38 15.69
CA ASN A 106 -3.90 -4.43 15.68
C ASN A 106 -3.31 -5.81 15.95
N GLU A 107 -3.99 -6.62 16.74
CA GLU A 107 -3.55 -7.99 17.04
C GLU A 107 -3.96 -9.01 15.96
N GLY A 108 -4.97 -8.71 15.16
CA GLY A 108 -5.53 -9.60 14.14
C GLY A 108 -4.62 -9.86 12.94
N ASN A 109 -5.08 -10.68 12.00
CA ASN A 109 -4.42 -10.89 10.72
C ASN A 109 -4.56 -9.67 9.85
N ILE A 110 -3.51 -9.32 9.12
CA ILE A 110 -3.52 -8.28 8.10
C ILE A 110 -3.58 -8.95 6.73
N VAL A 111 -4.51 -8.50 5.91
CA VAL A 111 -4.66 -8.93 4.52
C VAL A 111 -4.35 -7.75 3.62
N THR A 112 -3.49 -7.95 2.65
CA THR A 112 -3.14 -6.95 1.64
C THR A 112 -3.00 -7.59 0.26
N VAL A 113 -2.82 -6.77 -0.78
CA VAL A 113 -2.69 -7.23 -2.16
C VAL A 113 -1.37 -6.74 -2.74
N PHE A 114 -0.67 -7.59 -3.46
CA PHE A 114 0.43 -7.23 -4.34
C PHE A 114 -0.10 -7.23 -5.77
N PRO A 115 -0.50 -6.07 -6.32
CA PRO A 115 -1.33 -6.03 -7.52
C PRO A 115 -0.58 -6.33 -8.81
N ASP A 116 0.74 -6.17 -8.83
CA ASP A 116 1.55 -6.38 -10.03
C ASP A 116 3.00 -6.79 -9.72
N ASP A 117 3.69 -7.24 -10.77
CA ASP A 117 5.11 -7.59 -10.73
C ASP A 117 6.02 -6.37 -11.01
N ASN A 118 7.34 -6.57 -10.86
CA ASN A 118 8.34 -5.51 -11.04
C ASN A 118 8.74 -5.24 -12.49
N LYS A 119 8.30 -6.05 -13.46
CA LYS A 119 8.83 -5.99 -14.85
C LYS A 119 8.63 -4.64 -15.52
N LYS A 120 7.44 -4.03 -15.35
CA LYS A 120 7.15 -2.72 -15.93
C LYS A 120 7.89 -1.56 -15.27
N TYR A 121 8.49 -1.78 -14.11
CA TYR A 121 9.18 -0.75 -13.31
C TYR A 121 10.72 -0.81 -13.43
N LEU A 122 11.28 -1.75 -14.19
CA LEU A 122 12.75 -1.91 -14.31
C LEU A 122 13.44 -0.70 -14.95
N SER A 123 12.71 0.12 -15.70
CA SER A 123 13.21 1.40 -16.25
C SER A 123 12.95 2.61 -15.34
N THR A 124 12.32 2.41 -14.20
CA THR A 124 11.96 3.47 -13.24
C THR A 124 12.95 3.53 -12.06
N ASP A 125 12.56 4.22 -10.99
CA ASP A 125 13.33 4.33 -9.76
C ASP A 125 13.53 2.99 -9.04
N LEU A 126 12.73 1.96 -9.37
CA LEU A 126 12.90 0.62 -8.80
C LEU A 126 14.29 0.03 -9.05
N SER A 127 14.94 0.34 -10.18
CA SER A 127 16.29 -0.13 -10.53
C SER A 127 17.40 0.84 -10.15
N LYS A 128 17.09 2.06 -9.71
CA LYS A 128 18.06 3.09 -9.37
C LYS A 128 18.47 3.02 -7.89
N PRO A 129 19.69 3.40 -7.53
CA PRO A 129 20.07 3.60 -6.14
C PRO A 129 19.16 4.64 -5.48
N ILE A 130 18.68 4.36 -4.27
CA ILE A 130 17.92 5.29 -3.46
C ILE A 130 18.74 5.61 -2.22
N GLU A 131 18.76 6.87 -1.83
CA GLU A 131 19.40 7.29 -0.58
C GLU A 131 18.72 6.59 0.60
N ASN A 132 19.52 5.99 1.46
CA ASN A 132 19.01 5.36 2.66
C ASN A 132 18.67 6.42 3.69
N ASN A 133 17.38 6.59 3.98
CA ASN A 133 16.93 7.46 5.05
C ASN A 133 16.65 6.61 6.30
N PRO A 134 17.33 6.87 7.44
CA PRO A 134 17.12 6.10 8.68
C PRO A 134 15.67 6.07 9.17
N LEU A 135 14.86 7.04 8.75
CA LEU A 135 13.45 7.14 9.13
C LEU A 135 12.51 6.23 8.32
N TYR A 136 13.00 5.58 7.27
CA TYR A 136 12.19 4.69 6.46
C TYR A 136 11.72 3.46 7.26
N VAL A 137 10.45 3.15 7.13
CA VAL A 137 9.81 2.00 7.77
C VAL A 137 10.41 0.69 7.25
N SER A 138 10.75 0.63 5.95
CA SER A 138 11.39 -0.54 5.33
C SER A 138 12.70 -0.96 6.01
N ASN A 139 13.43 -0.02 6.64
CA ASN A 139 14.68 -0.34 7.33
C ASN A 139 14.48 -1.23 8.56
N ARG A 140 13.35 -1.10 9.24
CA ARG A 140 13.03 -1.86 10.46
C ARG A 140 12.23 -3.14 10.20
N ILE A 141 11.80 -3.37 8.95
CA ILE A 141 11.09 -4.59 8.56
C ILE A 141 12.11 -5.67 8.25
N GLU A 142 12.07 -6.79 8.95
CA GLU A 142 12.80 -8.00 8.62
C GLU A 142 11.86 -8.98 7.91
N LEU A 143 12.23 -9.40 6.71
CA LEU A 143 11.50 -10.40 5.93
C LEU A 143 12.13 -11.76 6.20
N LEU A 144 11.40 -12.64 6.88
CA LEU A 144 11.91 -13.96 7.30
C LEU A 144 11.62 -15.03 6.24
N ASP A 145 10.34 -15.24 5.94
CA ASP A 145 9.91 -16.29 5.02
C ASP A 145 8.46 -16.05 4.56
N TYR A 146 7.98 -16.88 3.63
CA TYR A 146 6.59 -16.90 3.19
C TYR A 146 6.15 -18.33 2.87
N GLU A 147 4.86 -18.59 2.99
CA GLU A 147 4.24 -19.86 2.63
C GLU A 147 3.14 -19.63 1.60
N PHE A 148 2.99 -20.57 0.68
CA PHE A 148 1.84 -20.62 -0.23
C PHE A 148 0.73 -21.42 0.43
N ALA A 149 -0.49 -20.85 0.47
CA ALA A 149 -1.69 -21.50 0.96
C ALA A 149 -2.34 -22.39 -0.10
#